data_6aad9affceba64042c60e7144e700da5
#
_entry.id   6aad9affceba64042c60e7144e700da5
#
_cell.length_a   1.000
_cell.length_b   1.000
_cell.length_c   1.000
_cell.angle_alpha   90.00
_cell.angle_beta   90.00
_cell.angle_gamma   90.00
#
_symmetry.space_group_name_H-M   'P 1'
#
loop_
_entity.id
_entity.type
_entity.pdbx_description
1 polymer ?
#
loop_
_entity_poly.entity_id
_entity_poly.type
_entity_poly.pdbx_seq_one_letter_code
_entity_poly.pdbx_strand_id
1 'polypeptide(L)'
;MPFIIRSYRRFPVQCPVSYNAGTSQGLGTVLNFSMNGWKLLGDVPLRVGQTCPLTVTLPNQESIFVDAAIVRWVRGQEYGLETLAVDKTTQSRVELIVQHLEQAAPMNIE
;
A
#
# COMPACT_ATOMS: atom_id res chain seq x y z
N MET A 1 5.09 19.95 -18.30
CA MET A 1 4.86 19.51 -17.77
C MET A 1 4.84 19.06 -16.96
N PRO A 2 4.86 19.08 -16.57
CA PRO A 2 4.86 18.56 -15.83
C PRO A 2 4.37 18.01 -15.06
N PHE A 3 4.20 17.87 -14.58
CA PHE A 3 3.75 17.43 -13.84
C PHE A 3 3.03 16.58 -13.68
N ILE A 4 2.67 16.62 -13.46
CA ILE A 4 1.97 15.75 -13.62
C ILE A 4 2.14 14.65 -12.93
N ILE A 5 2.75 14.50 -12.65
CA ILE A 5 3.10 13.60 -12.04
C ILE A 5 2.64 13.15 -10.89
N ARG A 6 2.13 13.79 -10.22
CA ARG A 6 1.57 13.49 -9.12
C ARG A 6 0.36 12.96 -9.25
N SER A 7 0.10 12.14 -10.06
CA SER A 7 -1.14 11.56 -10.28
C SER A 7 -1.62 10.71 -9.15
N TYR A 8 -0.81 10.30 -8.26
CA TYR A 8 -1.21 9.36 -7.23
C TYR A 8 -1.13 10.02 -5.86
N ARG A 9 -2.27 10.51 -5.38
CA ARG A 9 -2.35 11.02 -4.03
C ARG A 9 -2.16 9.91 -3.05
N ARG A 10 -1.49 10.21 -1.95
CA ARG A 10 -1.32 9.26 -0.87
C ARG A 10 -2.27 9.61 0.26
N PHE A 11 -2.86 8.59 0.85
CA PHE A 11 -3.83 8.75 1.91
C PHE A 11 -3.30 8.09 3.18
N PRO A 12 -3.23 8.83 4.29
CA PRO A 12 -2.80 8.23 5.55
C PRO A 12 -3.86 7.28 6.05
N VAL A 13 -3.43 6.14 6.52
CA VAL A 13 -4.31 5.11 7.06
C VAL A 13 -3.54 4.35 8.12
N GLN A 14 -4.21 3.44 8.82
CA GLN A 14 -3.56 2.50 9.71
C GLN A 14 -4.26 1.16 9.52
N CYS A 15 -3.75 0.37 8.61
CA CYS A 15 -4.35 -0.92 8.29
C CYS A 15 -3.35 -2.03 8.57
N PRO A 16 -3.77 -3.08 9.28
CA PRO A 16 -2.87 -4.22 9.46
C PRO A 16 -2.47 -4.82 8.13
N VAL A 17 -1.23 -5.26 8.05
CA VAL A 17 -0.73 -5.89 6.84
C VAL A 17 0.11 -7.11 7.22
N SER A 18 -0.01 -8.16 6.43
CA SER A 18 0.95 -9.25 6.47
C SER A 18 1.64 -9.33 5.13
N TYR A 19 2.91 -9.74 5.14
CA TYR A 19 3.68 -9.84 3.93
C TYR A 19 4.66 -11.02 4.05
N ASN A 20 5.03 -11.59 2.90
CA ASN A 20 5.97 -12.70 2.90
C ASN A 20 7.34 -12.20 2.46
N ALA A 21 8.31 -12.35 3.35
CA ALA A 21 9.68 -11.95 3.09
C ALA A 21 10.51 -13.23 2.98
N GLY A 22 10.53 -13.81 1.79
CA GLY A 22 11.18 -15.09 1.58
C GLY A 22 10.44 -16.19 2.33
N THR A 23 11.09 -16.81 3.29
CA THR A 23 10.47 -17.88 4.07
C THR A 23 9.82 -17.38 5.35
N SER A 24 9.93 -16.08 5.64
CA SER A 24 9.38 -15.49 6.86
C SER A 24 8.13 -14.71 6.55
N GLN A 25 7.19 -14.73 7.47
CA GLN A 25 6.01 -13.89 7.35
C GLN A 25 6.16 -12.69 8.26
N GLY A 26 6.00 -11.49 7.70
CA GLY A 26 6.06 -10.26 8.47
C GLY A 26 4.68 -9.73 8.76
N LEU A 27 4.56 -9.01 9.87
CA LEU A 27 3.34 -8.34 10.25
C LEU A 27 3.65 -6.87 10.47
N GLY A 28 2.73 -6.02 10.12
CA GLY A 28 2.94 -4.60 10.30
C GLY A 28 1.70 -3.79 10.04
N THR A 29 1.91 -2.54 9.71
CA THR A 29 0.83 -1.59 9.51
C THR A 29 1.10 -0.80 8.24
N VAL A 30 0.09 -0.68 7.39
CA VAL A 30 0.14 0.24 6.27
C VAL A 30 -0.09 1.63 6.82
N LEU A 31 0.86 2.53 6.59
CA LEU A 31 0.81 3.90 7.10
C LEU A 31 0.16 4.86 6.10
N ASN A 32 0.34 4.61 4.83
CA ASN A 32 -0.39 5.32 3.78
C ASN A 32 -0.34 4.50 2.50
N PHE A 33 -1.23 4.83 1.60
CA PHE A 33 -1.21 4.16 0.29
C PHE A 33 -1.75 5.09 -0.78
N SER A 34 -1.51 4.73 -2.02
CA SER A 34 -2.03 5.39 -3.20
C SER A 34 -2.47 4.31 -4.19
N MET A 35 -2.84 4.71 -5.39
CA MET A 35 -3.29 3.75 -6.40
C MET A 35 -2.27 2.67 -6.70
N ASN A 36 -0.98 2.96 -6.59
CA ASN A 36 0.03 1.98 -6.97
C ASN A 36 1.12 1.78 -5.95
N GLY A 37 0.97 2.27 -4.74
CA GLY A 37 2.05 2.16 -3.77
C GLY A 37 1.57 2.11 -2.33
N TRP A 38 2.43 1.56 -1.49
CA TRP A 38 2.15 1.32 -0.08
C TRP A 38 3.33 1.74 0.75
N LYS A 39 3.08 2.46 1.82
CA LYS A 39 4.12 2.70 2.83
C LYS A 39 3.73 1.91 4.05
N LEU A 40 4.61 1.05 4.50
CA LEU A 40 4.30 0.22 5.66
C LEU A 40 5.43 0.19 6.67
N LEU A 41 5.05 -0.12 7.89
CA LEU A 41 5.97 -0.36 8.98
C LEU A 41 5.87 -1.86 9.27
N GLY A 42 6.99 -2.57 9.25
CA GLY A 42 6.94 -4.02 9.38
C GLY A 42 8.01 -4.56 10.30
N ASP A 43 7.75 -5.75 10.85
CA ASP A 43 8.63 -6.35 11.83
C ASP A 43 9.67 -7.30 11.24
N VAL A 44 9.49 -7.73 10.00
CA VAL A 44 10.48 -8.58 9.33
C VAL A 44 11.17 -7.74 8.26
N PRO A 45 12.51 -7.70 8.25
CA PRO A 45 13.22 -6.81 7.33
C PRO A 45 12.99 -7.16 5.87
N LEU A 46 12.89 -6.13 5.05
CA LEU A 46 12.82 -6.22 3.60
C LEU A 46 13.98 -5.45 3.00
N ARG A 47 14.35 -5.79 1.77
CA ARG A 47 15.43 -5.11 1.07
C ARG A 47 14.93 -4.49 -0.22
N VAL A 48 15.57 -3.41 -0.62
CA VAL A 48 15.23 -2.75 -1.88
C VAL A 48 15.36 -3.76 -3.02
N GLY A 49 14.35 -3.79 -3.87
CA GLY A 49 14.30 -4.71 -5.00
C GLY A 49 13.64 -6.04 -4.71
N GLN A 50 13.40 -6.34 -3.44
CA GLN A 50 12.71 -7.58 -3.07
C GLN A 50 11.24 -7.47 -3.44
N THR A 51 10.67 -8.55 -3.96
CA THR A 51 9.24 -8.60 -4.23
C THR A 51 8.56 -9.49 -3.22
N CYS A 52 7.36 -9.12 -2.84
CA CYS A 52 6.59 -9.91 -1.90
C CYS A 52 5.10 -9.65 -2.07
N PRO A 53 4.28 -10.65 -1.77
CA PRO A 53 2.83 -10.44 -1.70
C PRO A 53 2.45 -9.75 -0.40
N LEU A 54 1.36 -9.01 -0.45
CA LEU A 54 0.82 -8.31 0.72
C LEU A 54 -0.62 -8.72 0.92
N THR A 55 -1.02 -8.82 2.18
CA THR A 55 -2.43 -8.93 2.55
C THR A 55 -2.75 -7.78 3.50
N VAL A 56 -3.59 -6.87 3.07
CA VAL A 56 -3.95 -5.68 3.84
C VAL A 56 -5.38 -5.85 4.35
N THR A 57 -5.58 -5.61 5.63
CA THR A 57 -6.91 -5.67 6.23
C THR A 57 -7.46 -4.25 6.36
N LEU A 58 -8.58 -4.01 5.72
CA LEU A 58 -9.23 -2.69 5.71
C LEU A 58 -10.05 -2.50 6.99
N PRO A 59 -10.41 -1.25 7.31
CA PRO A 59 -11.22 -0.98 8.49
C PRO A 59 -12.55 -1.73 8.53
N ASN A 60 -13.12 -2.05 7.36
CA ASN A 60 -14.37 -2.80 7.31
C ASN A 60 -14.16 -4.31 7.39
N GLN A 61 -12.97 -4.74 7.74
CA GLN A 61 -12.58 -6.15 7.89
C GLN A 61 -12.38 -6.90 6.57
N GLU A 62 -12.51 -6.23 5.46
CA GLU A 62 -12.20 -6.85 4.17
C GLU A 62 -10.70 -6.91 3.96
N SER A 63 -10.25 -7.89 3.22
CA SER A 63 -8.84 -8.05 2.91
C SER A 63 -8.57 -7.71 1.46
N ILE A 64 -7.43 -7.09 1.22
CA ILE A 64 -6.93 -6.83 -0.13
C ILE A 64 -5.66 -7.64 -0.30
N PHE A 65 -5.61 -8.41 -1.39
CA PHE A 65 -4.43 -9.21 -1.71
C PHE A 65 -3.69 -8.54 -2.87
N VAL A 66 -2.43 -8.19 -2.62
CA VAL A 66 -1.53 -7.70 -3.67
C VAL A 66 -0.62 -8.85 -4.02
N ASP A 67 -0.72 -9.36 -5.24
CA ASP A 67 0.01 -10.56 -5.63
C ASP A 67 1.52 -10.35 -5.62
N ALA A 68 1.97 -9.17 -6.01
CA ALA A 68 3.39 -8.85 -5.98
C ALA A 68 3.57 -7.34 -5.80
N ALA A 69 4.41 -6.98 -4.86
CA ALA A 69 4.84 -5.60 -4.67
C ALA A 69 6.37 -5.60 -4.58
N ILE A 70 7.00 -4.57 -5.11
CA ILE A 70 8.46 -4.47 -5.06
C ILE A 70 8.86 -3.37 -4.09
N VAL A 71 9.85 -3.65 -3.27
CA VAL A 71 10.37 -2.69 -2.31
C VAL A 71 11.20 -1.66 -3.05
N ARG A 72 10.79 -0.39 -2.98
CA ARG A 72 11.50 0.69 -3.66
C ARG A 72 12.44 1.43 -2.74
N TRP A 73 12.12 1.51 -1.46
CA TRP A 73 13.03 2.14 -0.51
C TRP A 73 12.82 1.54 0.88
N VAL A 74 13.85 1.67 1.70
CA VAL A 74 13.87 1.18 3.08
C VAL A 74 14.40 2.28 3.98
N ARG A 75 13.73 2.51 5.10
CA ARG A 75 14.21 3.46 6.08
C ARG A 75 13.88 2.89 7.47
N GLY A 76 14.86 2.22 8.07
CA GLY A 76 14.62 1.51 9.33
C GLY A 76 13.62 0.39 9.12
N GLN A 77 12.51 0.46 9.82
CA GLN A 77 11.44 -0.52 9.69
C GLN A 77 10.32 -0.03 8.80
N GLU A 78 10.51 1.10 8.12
CA GLU A 78 9.55 1.62 7.16
C GLU A 78 9.97 1.23 5.76
N TYR A 79 8.99 0.86 4.95
CA TYR A 79 9.24 0.38 3.60
C TYR A 79 8.26 1.02 2.64
N GLY A 80 8.78 1.42 1.48
CA GLY A 80 7.93 1.89 0.39
C GLY A 80 7.87 0.82 -0.68
N LEU A 81 6.67 0.37 -1.00
CA LEU A 81 6.47 -0.68 -1.98
C LEU A 81 5.59 -0.19 -3.11
N GLU A 82 5.87 -0.68 -4.30
CA GLU A 82 5.07 -0.38 -5.48
C GLU A 82 4.39 -1.65 -5.94
N THR A 83 3.11 -1.56 -6.25
CA THR A 83 2.35 -2.71 -6.74
C THR A 83 2.84 -3.09 -8.12
N LEU A 84 3.16 -4.36 -8.30
CA LEU A 84 3.53 -4.91 -9.61
C LEU A 84 2.40 -5.71 -10.21
N ALA A 85 1.65 -6.45 -9.38
CA ALA A 85 0.60 -7.32 -9.90
C ALA A 85 -0.52 -7.44 -8.87
N VAL A 86 -1.74 -7.16 -9.33
CA VAL A 86 -2.96 -7.45 -8.59
C VAL A 86 -3.96 -7.91 -9.63
N ASP A 87 -4.97 -8.68 -9.21
CA ASP A 87 -6.00 -9.05 -10.15
C ASP A 87 -6.96 -7.86 -10.37
N LYS A 88 -7.79 -7.97 -11.39
CA LYS A 88 -8.67 -6.87 -11.78
C LYS A 88 -9.70 -6.55 -10.71
N THR A 89 -10.19 -7.55 -10.02
CA THR A 89 -11.16 -7.34 -8.94
C THR A 89 -10.53 -6.55 -7.82
N THR A 90 -9.31 -6.92 -7.41
CA THR A 90 -8.58 -6.21 -6.37
C THR A 90 -8.27 -4.78 -6.80
N GLN A 91 -7.85 -4.61 -8.06
CA GLN A 91 -7.55 -3.27 -8.58
C GLN A 91 -8.79 -2.39 -8.51
N SER A 92 -9.94 -2.90 -8.89
CA SER A 92 -11.19 -2.15 -8.83
C SER A 92 -11.54 -1.77 -7.40
N ARG A 93 -11.32 -2.67 -6.44
CA ARG A 93 -11.57 -2.39 -5.04
C ARG A 93 -10.67 -1.28 -4.52
N VAL A 94 -9.39 -1.30 -4.89
CA VAL A 94 -8.46 -0.24 -4.49
C VAL A 94 -8.91 1.09 -5.09
N GLU A 95 -9.33 1.09 -6.35
CA GLU A 95 -9.82 2.31 -6.98
C GLU A 95 -11.04 2.88 -6.26
N LEU A 96 -11.96 2.02 -5.85
CA LEU A 96 -13.13 2.49 -5.11
C LEU A 96 -12.77 3.06 -3.75
N ILE A 97 -11.79 2.45 -3.07
CA ILE A 97 -11.34 2.95 -1.78
C ILE A 97 -10.68 4.31 -1.95
N VAL A 98 -9.83 4.47 -2.97
CA VAL A 98 -9.19 5.75 -3.24
C VAL A 98 -10.25 6.82 -3.54
N GLN A 99 -11.24 6.50 -4.36
CA GLN A 99 -12.32 7.43 -4.66
C GLN A 99 -13.06 7.85 -3.40
N HIS A 100 -13.34 6.88 -2.53
CA HIS A 100 -14.03 7.17 -1.29
C HIS A 100 -13.20 8.11 -0.40
N LEU A 101 -11.89 7.87 -0.30
CA LEU A 101 -11.01 8.72 0.47
C LEU A 101 -10.89 10.11 -0.12
N GLU A 102 -10.89 10.22 -1.44
CA GLU A 102 -10.87 11.51 -2.10
C GLU A 102 -12.12 12.32 -1.79
N GLN A 103 -13.26 11.66 -1.74
CA GLN A 103 -14.50 12.34 -1.44
C GLN A 103 -14.59 12.75 0.02
N ALA A 104 -13.99 11.97 0.90
CA ALA A 104 -14.02 12.26 2.32
C ALA A 104 -13.01 13.32 2.72
N ALA A 105 -11.92 13.42 1.96
CA ALA A 105 -10.82 14.29 2.34
C ALA A 105 -10.96 15.74 1.98
N PRO A 106 -11.67 16.08 0.95
CA PRO A 106 -11.59 17.43 0.46
C PRO A 106 -12.03 18.45 1.40
N MET A 107 -12.76 18.12 2.28
CA MET A 107 -13.19 19.03 3.12
C MET A 107 -12.16 19.60 3.86
N ASN A 108 -11.22 19.12 3.80
CA ASN A 108 -10.26 19.64 4.53
C ASN A 108 -9.53 20.59 3.97
N ILE A 109 -9.59 20.92 3.29
CA ILE A 109 -8.86 21.71 2.80
C ILE A 109 -8.83 22.78 2.80
N GLU A 110 -8.85 22.99 3.04
CA GLU A 110 -8.79 23.69 3.00
C GLU A 110 -8.64 24.03 3.04
#